data_944b4169ee25fba8b305f87e2898ab11
#
_entry.id   944b4169ee25fba8b305f87e2898ab11
#
_cell.length_a   1.000
_cell.length_b   1.000
_cell.length_c   1.000
_cell.angle_alpha   90.00
_cell.angle_beta   90.00
_cell.angle_gamma   90.00
#
_symmetry.space_group_name_H-M   'P 1'
#
loop_
_entity.id
_entity.type
_entity.pdbx_description
1 polymer ?
#
loop_
_entity_poly.entity_id
_entity_poly.type
_entity_poly.pdbx_seq_one_letter_code
_entity_poly.pdbx_strand_id
1 'polypeptide(L)'
;MKICIVKLSAMGDIIHAMVALQFIKKELPHAVVDWVVESAFADVLKNNPHVDNILPINLKSIKKKKSEIFSQYKILKSYSKNGYDIVIDAQGLLKSAIVSRIIGAKVIAGFDKSSIREGIASLFYNKKIHIAYDANTIDRNATVICEPLGIEATSKKILDKESFLFSSSPVENLPKIFNLFVIGSTWESRNYPKEKFVEIAEALKIETFVVWGSEEEHQKALWMQEKSKYLHVLPRGSLDELKYVISKCSLLIGNDTGPTHMAWGLNVPSITIFGPTPINRVYATPINRIIKSKSTVNHYKLDKNDFSICEIESDEIAKTAKEIYEQQTKISSL
;
A
#
# COMPACT_ATOMS: atom_id res chain seq x y z
N MET A 1 9.88 24.88 6.03
CA MET A 1 8.85 24.21 6.85
C MET A 1 9.24 22.77 7.10
N LYS A 2 9.13 22.28 8.35
CA LYS A 2 9.38 20.90 8.72
C LYS A 2 8.06 20.18 9.01
N ILE A 3 7.78 19.13 8.27
CA ILE A 3 6.53 18.36 8.30
C ILE A 3 6.85 16.96 8.81
N CYS A 4 6.09 16.47 9.79
CA CYS A 4 6.16 15.08 10.21
C CYS A 4 4.84 14.39 9.86
N ILE A 5 4.90 13.35 9.03
CA ILE A 5 3.75 12.51 8.68
C ILE A 5 3.78 11.27 9.58
N VAL A 6 2.67 10.96 10.23
CA VAL A 6 2.50 9.76 11.06
C VAL A 6 1.56 8.81 10.33
N LYS A 7 2.12 7.80 9.64
CA LYS A 7 1.37 6.71 9.01
C LYS A 7 2.10 5.41 9.26
N LEU A 8 1.62 4.65 10.24
CA LEU A 8 2.35 3.53 10.85
C LEU A 8 2.18 2.20 10.09
N SER A 9 0.99 1.96 9.58
CA SER A 9 0.57 0.68 8.98
C SER A 9 -0.81 0.82 8.29
N ALA A 10 -1.30 -0.15 7.52
CA ALA A 10 -0.56 -1.27 7.00
C ALA A 10 0.20 -0.87 5.72
N MET A 11 0.95 -1.81 5.11
CA MET A 11 1.78 -1.52 3.93
C MET A 11 0.98 -0.82 2.82
N GLY A 12 -0.18 -1.35 2.45
CA GLY A 12 -1.03 -0.75 1.41
C GLY A 12 -1.48 0.67 1.76
N ASP A 13 -1.87 0.92 3.02
CA ASP A 13 -2.27 2.26 3.48
C ASP A 13 -1.11 3.26 3.47
N ILE A 14 0.14 2.80 3.73
CA ILE A 14 1.34 3.63 3.62
C ILE A 14 1.55 4.01 2.16
N ILE A 15 1.49 3.03 1.23
CA ILE A 15 1.63 3.26 -0.21
C ILE A 15 0.59 4.27 -0.70
N HIS A 16 -0.68 4.10 -0.31
CA HIS A 16 -1.75 5.04 -0.69
C HIS A 16 -1.49 6.46 -0.18
N ALA A 17 -0.93 6.59 1.02
CA ALA A 17 -0.61 7.90 1.60
C ALA A 17 0.60 8.57 0.93
N MET A 18 1.55 7.79 0.39
CA MET A 18 2.76 8.31 -0.25
C MET A 18 2.48 9.14 -1.50
N VAL A 19 1.32 8.99 -2.13
CA VAL A 19 0.92 9.81 -3.28
C VAL A 19 0.90 11.30 -2.94
N ALA A 20 0.64 11.66 -1.68
CA ALA A 20 0.63 13.05 -1.23
C ALA A 20 2.00 13.72 -1.27
N LEU A 21 3.10 12.95 -1.21
CA LEU A 21 4.46 13.47 -1.18
C LEU A 21 4.81 14.31 -2.41
N GLN A 22 4.39 13.86 -3.61
CA GLN A 22 4.62 14.60 -4.84
C GLN A 22 3.88 15.95 -4.85
N PHE A 23 2.68 16.01 -4.27
CA PHE A 23 1.93 17.27 -4.16
C PHE A 23 2.58 18.22 -3.17
N ILE A 24 3.09 17.70 -2.03
CA ILE A 24 3.83 18.50 -1.06
C ILE A 24 5.07 19.09 -1.70
N LYS A 25 5.91 18.28 -2.34
CA LYS A 25 7.18 18.79 -2.91
C LYS A 25 6.97 19.70 -4.11
N LYS A 26 5.87 19.54 -4.85
CA LYS A 26 5.50 20.46 -5.94
C LYS A 26 5.12 21.86 -5.43
N GLU A 27 4.29 21.94 -4.38
CA GLU A 27 3.80 23.21 -3.84
C GLU A 27 4.77 23.81 -2.79
N LEU A 28 5.53 22.96 -2.10
CA LEU A 28 6.47 23.31 -1.04
C LEU A 28 7.83 22.63 -1.27
N PRO A 29 8.58 23.00 -2.34
CA PRO A 29 9.80 22.29 -2.76
C PRO A 29 10.90 22.26 -1.69
N HIS A 30 10.94 23.23 -0.80
CA HIS A 30 11.93 23.33 0.29
C HIS A 30 11.42 22.76 1.64
N ALA A 31 10.24 22.15 1.67
CA ALA A 31 9.76 21.50 2.89
C ALA A 31 10.61 20.25 3.21
N VAL A 32 10.98 20.11 4.46
CA VAL A 32 11.58 18.89 5.00
C VAL A 32 10.42 17.99 5.46
N VAL A 33 10.35 16.78 4.92
CA VAL A 33 9.27 15.81 5.21
C VAL A 33 9.86 14.57 5.86
N ASP A 34 9.56 14.39 7.14
CA ASP A 34 9.90 13.20 7.89
C ASP A 34 8.67 12.30 8.02
N TRP A 35 8.89 10.97 8.02
CA TRP A 35 7.80 10.01 8.05
C TRP A 35 7.97 8.98 9.16
N VAL A 36 7.04 8.96 10.11
CA VAL A 36 7.01 7.96 11.19
C VAL A 36 6.23 6.72 10.75
N VAL A 37 6.87 5.57 10.85
CA VAL A 37 6.38 4.29 10.34
C VAL A 37 6.75 3.12 11.24
N GLU A 38 5.95 2.05 11.29
CA GLU A 38 6.37 0.78 11.90
C GLU A 38 7.59 0.23 11.19
N SER A 39 8.62 -0.20 11.94
CA SER A 39 9.91 -0.65 11.41
C SER A 39 9.78 -1.72 10.31
N ALA A 40 8.77 -2.60 10.42
CA ALA A 40 8.52 -3.65 9.43
C ALA A 40 8.14 -3.11 8.03
N PHE A 41 7.75 -1.85 7.92
CA PHE A 41 7.32 -1.23 6.65
C PHE A 41 8.24 -0.08 6.21
N ALA A 42 9.32 0.20 6.96
CA ALA A 42 10.21 1.34 6.67
C ALA A 42 10.81 1.28 5.26
N ASP A 43 11.11 0.08 4.79
CA ASP A 43 11.71 -0.12 3.46
C ASP A 43 10.79 0.25 2.28
N VAL A 44 9.47 0.36 2.51
CA VAL A 44 8.55 0.90 1.49
C VAL A 44 8.88 2.35 1.14
N LEU A 45 9.32 3.12 2.15
CA LEU A 45 9.66 4.55 2.01
C LEU A 45 11.10 4.79 1.51
N LYS A 46 11.98 3.78 1.56
CA LYS A 46 13.37 3.91 1.14
C LYS A 46 13.48 4.42 -0.30
N ASN A 47 14.52 5.22 -0.50
CA ASN A 47 14.89 5.80 -1.80
C ASN A 47 13.86 6.78 -2.38
N ASN A 48 12.83 7.15 -1.62
CA ASN A 48 11.88 8.17 -2.05
C ASN A 48 12.52 9.57 -1.87
N PRO A 49 12.74 10.32 -2.96
CA PRO A 49 13.40 11.63 -2.89
C PRO A 49 12.54 12.70 -2.19
N HIS A 50 11.28 12.39 -1.92
CA HIS A 50 10.35 13.29 -1.26
C HIS A 50 10.24 13.06 0.25
N VAL A 51 10.95 12.06 0.80
CA VAL A 51 11.04 11.78 2.23
C VAL A 51 12.47 12.07 2.68
N ASP A 52 12.63 13.08 3.52
CA ASP A 52 13.95 13.48 3.99
C ASP A 52 14.47 12.53 5.09
N ASN A 53 13.61 12.12 6.03
CA ASN A 53 13.98 11.14 7.06
C ASN A 53 12.86 10.13 7.29
N ILE A 54 13.21 8.85 7.30
CA ILE A 54 12.35 7.76 7.72
C ILE A 54 12.57 7.55 9.22
N LEU A 55 11.51 7.61 10.01
CA LEU A 55 11.53 7.54 11.47
C LEU A 55 10.86 6.23 11.94
N PRO A 56 11.60 5.10 11.98
CA PRO A 56 11.02 3.82 12.34
C PRO A 56 10.71 3.73 13.84
N ILE A 57 9.55 3.15 14.16
CA ILE A 57 9.14 2.78 15.52
C ILE A 57 8.62 1.35 15.54
N ASN A 58 8.63 0.71 16.70
CA ASN A 58 8.14 -0.66 16.86
C ASN A 58 7.10 -0.76 17.98
N LEU A 59 5.88 -0.29 17.72
CA LEU A 59 4.79 -0.39 18.69
C LEU A 59 4.29 -1.84 18.87
N LYS A 60 4.57 -2.73 17.91
CA LYS A 60 4.23 -4.15 18.03
C LYS A 60 5.06 -4.86 19.09
N SER A 61 6.29 -4.40 19.37
CA SER A 61 7.15 -4.97 20.42
C SER A 61 6.54 -4.80 21.82
N ILE A 62 5.79 -3.70 22.04
CA ILE A 62 5.12 -3.42 23.32
C ILE A 62 4.09 -4.50 23.66
N LYS A 63 3.43 -5.09 22.64
CA LYS A 63 2.48 -6.19 22.84
C LYS A 63 3.16 -7.48 23.30
N LYS A 64 4.42 -7.69 22.89
CA LYS A 64 5.22 -8.86 23.27
C LYS A 64 5.89 -8.65 24.63
N LYS A 65 6.38 -7.44 24.90
CA LYS A 65 7.11 -7.09 26.12
C LYS A 65 6.76 -5.66 26.54
N LYS A 66 5.98 -5.52 27.63
CA LYS A 66 5.47 -4.20 28.09
C LYS A 66 6.59 -3.19 28.40
N SER A 67 7.78 -3.64 28.83
CA SER A 67 8.93 -2.76 29.10
C SER A 67 9.42 -2.01 27.86
N GLU A 68 9.11 -2.49 26.63
CA GLU A 68 9.44 -1.80 25.40
C GLU A 68 8.73 -0.43 25.24
N ILE A 69 7.69 -0.16 26.03
CA ILE A 69 7.03 1.15 26.03
C ILE A 69 8.01 2.28 26.36
N PHE A 70 8.96 2.06 27.27
CA PHE A 70 9.94 3.07 27.65
C PHE A 70 10.98 3.32 26.54
N SER A 71 11.41 2.25 25.85
CA SER A 71 12.34 2.38 24.73
C SER A 71 11.68 3.12 23.57
N GLN A 72 10.43 2.74 23.21
CA GLN A 72 9.69 3.41 22.14
C GLN A 72 9.37 4.88 22.50
N TYR A 73 9.03 5.18 23.74
CA TYR A 73 8.85 6.54 24.22
C TYR A 73 10.12 7.39 24.08
N LYS A 74 11.30 6.85 24.45
CA LYS A 74 12.59 7.54 24.28
C LYS A 74 12.88 7.82 22.81
N ILE A 75 12.61 6.87 21.92
CA ILE A 75 12.75 7.05 20.46
C ILE A 75 11.84 8.19 19.99
N LEU A 76 10.55 8.19 20.33
CA LEU A 76 9.62 9.25 19.96
C LEU A 76 10.04 10.62 20.50
N LYS A 77 10.57 10.65 21.76
CA LYS A 77 11.13 11.88 22.34
C LYS A 77 12.41 12.35 21.63
N SER A 78 13.19 11.46 21.04
CA SER A 78 14.32 11.86 20.20
C SER A 78 13.83 12.54 18.90
N TYR A 79 12.77 12.01 18.28
CA TYR A 79 12.17 12.60 17.09
C TYR A 79 11.53 13.98 17.34
N SER A 80 10.98 14.21 18.56
CA SER A 80 10.44 15.52 18.94
C SER A 80 11.48 16.64 18.91
N LYS A 81 12.78 16.32 19.02
CA LYS A 81 13.88 17.30 18.97
C LYS A 81 14.11 17.86 17.56
N ASN A 82 13.53 17.26 16.52
CA ASN A 82 13.66 17.76 15.16
C ASN A 82 12.93 19.09 14.95
N GLY A 83 12.00 19.47 15.84
CA GLY A 83 11.33 20.78 15.84
C GLY A 83 10.41 20.95 14.63
N TYR A 84 9.29 20.22 14.59
CA TYR A 84 8.33 20.27 13.49
C TYR A 84 7.41 21.48 13.58
N ASP A 85 7.12 22.10 12.46
CA ASP A 85 6.09 23.13 12.31
C ASP A 85 4.70 22.51 12.38
N ILE A 86 4.56 21.29 11.79
CA ILE A 86 3.33 20.53 11.76
C ILE A 86 3.59 19.03 11.87
N VAL A 87 2.74 18.34 12.64
CA VAL A 87 2.63 16.87 12.68
C VAL A 87 1.27 16.49 12.10
N ILE A 88 1.23 15.57 11.14
CA ILE A 88 0.01 15.14 10.46
C ILE A 88 -0.21 13.65 10.74
N ASP A 89 -1.26 13.31 11.48
CA ASP A 89 -1.68 11.93 11.71
C ASP A 89 -2.59 11.46 10.56
N ALA A 90 -2.01 10.75 9.61
CA ALA A 90 -2.72 10.14 8.50
C ALA A 90 -3.20 8.70 8.81
N GLN A 91 -2.98 8.21 10.04
CA GLN A 91 -3.45 6.88 10.48
C GLN A 91 -4.85 6.93 11.10
N GLY A 92 -5.13 7.94 11.93
CA GLY A 92 -6.44 8.15 12.55
C GLY A 92 -6.80 7.09 13.62
N LEU A 93 -5.82 6.59 14.37
CA LEU A 93 -6.03 5.66 15.48
C LEU A 93 -5.50 6.26 16.78
N LEU A 94 -6.04 5.84 17.93
CA LEU A 94 -5.60 6.35 19.23
C LEU A 94 -4.07 6.22 19.43
N LYS A 95 -3.49 5.10 19.01
CA LYS A 95 -2.03 4.88 19.11
C LYS A 95 -1.22 5.89 18.29
N SER A 96 -1.66 6.24 17.07
CA SER A 96 -0.99 7.22 16.21
C SER A 96 -1.21 8.64 16.69
N ALA A 97 -2.38 8.94 17.24
CA ALA A 97 -2.68 10.21 17.87
C ALA A 97 -1.76 10.47 19.08
N ILE A 98 -1.52 9.46 19.92
CA ILE A 98 -0.56 9.53 21.03
C ILE A 98 0.87 9.75 20.50
N VAL A 99 1.28 9.01 19.46
CA VAL A 99 2.59 9.20 18.79
C VAL A 99 2.74 10.65 18.32
N SER A 100 1.73 11.18 17.63
CA SER A 100 1.72 12.56 17.12
C SER A 100 1.85 13.60 18.25
N ARG A 101 1.20 13.36 19.39
CA ARG A 101 1.32 14.25 20.57
C ARG A 101 2.68 14.18 21.25
N ILE A 102 3.31 12.99 21.32
CA ILE A 102 4.65 12.85 21.89
C ILE A 102 5.70 13.54 21.04
N ILE A 103 5.61 13.42 19.70
CA ILE A 103 6.48 14.15 18.76
C ILE A 103 6.26 15.64 18.92
N GLY A 104 5.01 16.09 18.86
CA GLY A 104 4.61 17.45 19.13
C GLY A 104 4.99 18.46 18.05
N ALA A 105 4.09 19.38 17.82
CA ALA A 105 4.27 20.58 16.98
C ALA A 105 3.23 21.63 17.39
N LYS A 106 3.38 22.88 16.90
CA LYS A 106 2.37 23.92 17.06
C LYS A 106 1.04 23.50 16.43
N VAL A 107 1.10 22.86 15.27
CA VAL A 107 -0.07 22.30 14.59
C VAL A 107 0.04 20.77 14.61
N ILE A 108 -0.99 20.13 15.15
CA ILE A 108 -1.16 18.67 15.08
C ILE A 108 -2.45 18.42 14.31
N ALA A 109 -2.32 18.02 13.06
CA ALA A 109 -3.44 17.77 12.16
C ALA A 109 -3.82 16.29 12.13
N GLY A 110 -5.08 16.02 11.88
CA GLY A 110 -5.60 14.68 11.70
C GLY A 110 -7.07 14.70 11.37
N PHE A 111 -7.68 13.56 11.20
CA PHE A 111 -9.10 13.44 10.87
C PHE A 111 -10.01 13.97 11.99
N ASP A 112 -11.18 14.49 11.65
CA ASP A 112 -12.22 14.77 12.61
C ASP A 112 -12.87 13.48 13.16
N LYS A 113 -13.77 13.63 14.14
CA LYS A 113 -14.43 12.51 14.81
C LYS A 113 -15.27 11.64 13.87
N SER A 114 -15.92 12.23 12.88
CA SER A 114 -16.81 11.55 11.93
C SER A 114 -16.05 10.82 10.82
N SER A 115 -14.82 11.23 10.56
CA SER A 115 -13.98 10.71 9.50
C SER A 115 -13.14 9.46 9.88
N ILE A 116 -13.18 9.02 11.14
CA ILE A 116 -12.35 7.91 11.62
C ILE A 116 -13.13 6.91 12.49
N ARG A 117 -12.63 5.67 12.49
CA ARG A 117 -13.20 4.58 13.28
C ARG A 117 -13.06 4.82 14.79
N GLU A 118 -11.91 5.29 15.24
CA GLU A 118 -11.61 5.57 16.64
C GLU A 118 -11.77 7.06 16.92
N GLY A 119 -13.02 7.57 16.91
CA GLY A 119 -13.35 8.99 17.02
C GLY A 119 -12.68 9.74 18.16
N ILE A 120 -12.30 9.05 19.26
CA ILE A 120 -11.56 9.62 20.38
C ILE A 120 -10.16 10.14 19.96
N ALA A 121 -9.55 9.59 18.91
CA ALA A 121 -8.27 10.06 18.41
C ALA A 121 -8.32 11.54 17.96
N SER A 122 -9.48 12.00 17.49
CA SER A 122 -9.67 13.40 17.07
C SER A 122 -9.48 14.43 18.18
N LEU A 123 -9.55 14.03 19.46
CA LEU A 123 -9.29 14.92 20.60
C LEU A 123 -7.82 15.32 20.73
N PHE A 124 -6.93 14.58 20.09
CA PHE A 124 -5.49 14.83 20.10
C PHE A 124 -5.05 15.84 19.04
N TYR A 125 -5.93 16.22 18.10
CA TYR A 125 -5.61 17.15 17.01
C TYR A 125 -6.19 18.53 17.28
N ASN A 126 -5.39 19.58 17.00
CA ASN A 126 -5.86 20.97 17.03
C ASN A 126 -6.25 21.50 15.63
N LYS A 127 -5.88 20.77 14.54
CA LYS A 127 -6.39 20.98 13.18
C LYS A 127 -7.07 19.70 12.71
N LYS A 128 -8.39 19.74 12.50
CA LYS A 128 -9.22 18.58 12.18
C LYS A 128 -9.69 18.66 10.74
N ILE A 129 -9.51 17.57 10.00
CA ILE A 129 -9.84 17.47 8.59
C ILE A 129 -11.04 16.55 8.43
N HIS A 130 -12.03 17.03 7.70
CA HIS A 130 -13.25 16.27 7.41
C HIS A 130 -13.15 15.60 6.04
N ILE A 131 -13.41 14.29 6.00
CA ILE A 131 -13.66 13.54 4.77
C ILE A 131 -14.51 12.31 5.10
N ALA A 132 -15.49 11.99 4.26
CA ALA A 132 -16.39 10.87 4.49
C ALA A 132 -15.62 9.56 4.76
N TYR A 133 -16.08 8.77 5.73
CA TYR A 133 -15.40 7.54 6.14
C TYR A 133 -15.37 6.49 5.01
N ASP A 134 -16.37 6.45 4.16
CA ASP A 134 -16.54 5.56 3.01
C ASP A 134 -15.98 6.12 1.70
N ALA A 135 -15.39 7.33 1.71
CA ALA A 135 -14.68 7.86 0.56
C ALA A 135 -13.48 6.96 0.18
N ASN A 136 -12.98 7.11 -1.04
CA ASN A 136 -11.82 6.38 -1.50
C ASN A 136 -10.63 6.52 -0.51
N THR A 137 -10.01 5.43 -0.12
CA THR A 137 -8.94 5.41 0.88
C THR A 137 -7.73 6.27 0.45
N ILE A 138 -7.46 6.35 -0.86
CA ILE A 138 -6.36 7.16 -1.39
C ILE A 138 -6.71 8.65 -1.23
N ASP A 139 -7.94 9.05 -1.57
CA ASP A 139 -8.41 10.43 -1.38
C ASP A 139 -8.35 10.83 0.09
N ARG A 140 -8.78 9.94 0.98
CA ARG A 140 -8.74 10.17 2.42
C ARG A 140 -7.32 10.44 2.93
N ASN A 141 -6.36 9.63 2.50
CA ASN A 141 -4.96 9.82 2.87
C ASN A 141 -4.38 11.12 2.27
N ALA A 142 -4.65 11.39 1.01
CA ALA A 142 -4.17 12.59 0.34
C ALA A 142 -4.78 13.86 0.97
N THR A 143 -6.09 13.87 1.24
CA THR A 143 -6.78 15.01 1.87
C THR A 143 -6.23 15.32 3.25
N VAL A 144 -6.14 14.31 4.14
CA VAL A 144 -5.67 14.56 5.52
C VAL A 144 -4.22 15.04 5.57
N ILE A 145 -3.40 14.66 4.59
CA ILE A 145 -1.99 15.08 4.49
C ILE A 145 -1.88 16.48 3.85
N CYS A 146 -2.59 16.73 2.77
CA CYS A 146 -2.41 17.93 1.93
C CYS A 146 -3.20 19.14 2.44
N GLU A 147 -4.46 18.97 2.85
CA GLU A 147 -5.34 20.08 3.28
C GLU A 147 -4.77 20.90 4.46
N PRO A 148 -4.13 20.29 5.50
CA PRO A 148 -3.50 21.08 6.56
C PRO A 148 -2.38 22.00 6.08
N LEU A 149 -1.81 21.71 4.93
CA LEU A 149 -0.72 22.48 4.29
C LEU A 149 -1.25 23.51 3.29
N GLY A 150 -2.58 23.58 3.09
CA GLY A 150 -3.20 24.44 2.07
C GLY A 150 -3.05 23.89 0.64
N ILE A 151 -2.74 22.61 0.49
CA ILE A 151 -2.53 21.94 -0.80
C ILE A 151 -3.80 21.18 -1.19
N GLU A 152 -4.26 21.39 -2.39
CA GLU A 152 -5.41 20.68 -2.94
C GLU A 152 -4.97 19.36 -3.61
N ALA A 153 -5.47 18.23 -3.11
CA ALA A 153 -5.26 16.89 -3.65
C ALA A 153 -6.57 16.32 -4.18
N THR A 154 -6.95 16.70 -5.40
CA THR A 154 -8.16 16.18 -6.06
C THR A 154 -7.96 14.78 -6.61
N SER A 155 -9.05 14.01 -6.77
CA SER A 155 -9.03 12.69 -7.40
C SER A 155 -8.40 12.73 -8.80
N LYS A 156 -8.62 13.82 -9.57
CA LYS A 156 -7.96 14.02 -10.86
C LYS A 156 -6.44 14.09 -10.72
N LYS A 157 -5.92 14.92 -9.83
CA LYS A 157 -4.47 15.02 -9.57
C LYS A 157 -3.88 13.67 -9.12
N ILE A 158 -4.63 12.91 -8.31
CA ILE A 158 -4.21 11.58 -7.85
C ILE A 158 -4.15 10.58 -9.01
N LEU A 159 -5.10 10.62 -9.94
CA LEU A 159 -5.09 9.76 -11.13
C LEU A 159 -3.97 10.13 -12.11
N ASP A 160 -3.63 11.42 -12.22
CA ASP A 160 -2.56 11.94 -13.06
C ASP A 160 -1.16 11.85 -12.40
N LYS A 161 -1.04 11.10 -11.30
CA LYS A 161 0.20 10.97 -10.55
C LYS A 161 1.35 10.39 -11.36
N GLU A 162 2.56 10.80 -11.03
CA GLU A 162 3.78 10.10 -11.45
C GLU A 162 4.01 8.86 -10.58
N SER A 163 4.97 8.01 -10.98
CA SER A 163 5.48 6.94 -10.10
C SER A 163 6.10 7.57 -8.86
N PHE A 164 5.74 7.07 -7.69
CA PHE A 164 6.19 7.61 -6.40
C PHE A 164 6.83 6.56 -5.48
N LEU A 165 7.09 5.38 -6.00
CA LEU A 165 7.91 4.36 -5.33
C LEU A 165 9.25 4.24 -6.05
N PHE A 166 10.32 4.12 -5.28
CA PHE A 166 11.69 4.11 -5.79
C PHE A 166 12.46 2.94 -5.19
N SER A 167 13.36 2.35 -5.95
CA SER A 167 14.24 1.29 -5.50
C SER A 167 15.67 1.58 -5.94
N SER A 168 16.63 1.25 -5.08
CA SER A 168 18.06 1.25 -5.38
C SER A 168 18.67 -0.16 -5.38
N SER A 169 17.85 -1.21 -5.24
CA SER A 169 18.29 -2.59 -5.10
C SER A 169 17.92 -3.39 -6.35
N PRO A 170 18.72 -3.34 -7.44
CA PRO A 170 18.45 -4.09 -8.64
C PRO A 170 18.50 -5.59 -8.37
N VAL A 171 17.61 -6.34 -9.01
CA VAL A 171 17.59 -7.80 -9.00
C VAL A 171 18.03 -8.28 -10.39
N GLU A 172 19.06 -9.10 -10.41
CA GLU A 172 19.64 -9.61 -11.65
C GLU A 172 18.84 -10.81 -12.21
N ASN A 173 19.08 -11.11 -13.50
CA ASN A 173 18.53 -12.28 -14.20
C ASN A 173 16.99 -12.31 -14.31
N LEU A 174 16.31 -11.17 -14.23
CA LEU A 174 14.90 -11.11 -14.55
C LEU A 174 14.68 -11.19 -16.07
N PRO A 175 13.68 -11.97 -16.53
CA PRO A 175 13.28 -11.98 -17.94
C PRO A 175 12.82 -10.58 -18.40
N LYS A 176 12.92 -10.31 -19.72
CA LYS A 176 12.40 -9.04 -20.28
C LYS A 176 10.88 -8.91 -20.15
N ILE A 177 10.18 -10.03 -20.25
CA ILE A 177 8.71 -10.11 -20.16
C ILE A 177 8.39 -11.16 -19.10
N PHE A 178 7.78 -10.75 -18.04
CA PHE A 178 7.32 -11.65 -16.97
C PHE A 178 6.18 -11.00 -16.17
N ASN A 179 5.41 -11.85 -15.53
CA ASN A 179 4.34 -11.48 -14.61
C ASN A 179 4.74 -11.68 -13.16
N LEU A 180 3.96 -11.07 -12.27
CA LEU A 180 4.02 -11.33 -10.84
C LEU A 180 2.66 -11.78 -10.31
N PHE A 181 2.66 -12.84 -9.50
CA PHE A 181 1.50 -13.22 -8.69
C PHE A 181 1.75 -12.90 -7.22
N VAL A 182 0.81 -12.20 -6.60
CA VAL A 182 0.81 -11.90 -5.16
C VAL A 182 -0.30 -12.69 -4.50
N ILE A 183 0.06 -13.85 -3.95
CA ILE A 183 -0.89 -14.89 -3.51
C ILE A 183 -1.33 -14.74 -2.06
N GLY A 184 -0.61 -13.97 -1.24
CA GLY A 184 -0.86 -13.85 0.19
C GLY A 184 -1.69 -12.65 0.58
N SER A 185 -2.41 -12.78 1.69
CA SER A 185 -3.08 -11.69 2.40
C SER A 185 -3.18 -12.03 3.89
N THR A 186 -3.52 -11.03 4.72
CA THR A 186 -3.64 -11.19 6.17
C THR A 186 -4.82 -12.03 6.63
N TRP A 187 -5.82 -12.25 5.79
CA TRP A 187 -7.01 -13.06 6.08
C TRP A 187 -7.13 -14.16 5.02
N GLU A 188 -7.42 -15.37 5.44
CA GLU A 188 -7.59 -16.49 4.53
C GLU A 188 -8.70 -16.24 3.48
N SER A 189 -9.81 -15.67 3.90
CA SER A 189 -10.94 -15.32 3.02
C SER A 189 -10.63 -14.23 1.97
N ARG A 190 -9.46 -13.63 2.01
CA ARG A 190 -8.96 -12.69 0.99
C ARG A 190 -7.94 -13.34 0.05
N ASN A 191 -7.62 -14.60 0.26
CA ASN A 191 -6.67 -15.32 -0.58
C ASN A 191 -7.43 -16.01 -1.71
N TYR A 192 -7.12 -15.60 -2.94
CA TYR A 192 -7.61 -16.29 -4.12
C TYR A 192 -6.98 -17.68 -4.22
N PRO A 193 -7.71 -18.71 -4.66
CA PRO A 193 -7.22 -20.09 -4.67
C PRO A 193 -5.94 -20.25 -5.51
N LYS A 194 -4.97 -20.97 -4.95
CA LYS A 194 -3.68 -21.22 -5.64
C LYS A 194 -3.85 -22.03 -6.93
N GLU A 195 -4.85 -22.92 -6.96
CA GLU A 195 -5.22 -23.71 -8.14
C GLU A 195 -5.67 -22.80 -9.29
N LYS A 196 -6.48 -21.79 -9.01
CA LYS A 196 -6.93 -20.81 -10.00
C LYS A 196 -5.81 -19.91 -10.48
N PHE A 197 -4.81 -19.59 -9.65
CA PHE A 197 -3.60 -18.92 -10.11
C PHE A 197 -2.79 -19.77 -11.10
N VAL A 198 -2.71 -21.10 -10.90
CA VAL A 198 -2.09 -22.02 -11.86
C VAL A 198 -2.83 -22.00 -13.19
N GLU A 199 -4.17 -22.05 -13.18
CA GLU A 199 -5.00 -21.94 -14.38
C GLU A 199 -4.74 -20.64 -15.16
N ILE A 200 -4.60 -19.52 -14.46
CA ILE A 200 -4.27 -18.23 -15.08
C ILE A 200 -2.88 -18.30 -15.76
N ALA A 201 -1.88 -18.86 -15.09
CA ALA A 201 -0.53 -19.00 -15.67
C ALA A 201 -0.53 -19.86 -16.94
N GLU A 202 -1.24 -20.99 -16.93
CA GLU A 202 -1.43 -21.86 -18.09
C GLU A 202 -2.19 -21.19 -19.24
N ALA A 203 -3.16 -20.31 -18.93
CA ALA A 203 -3.90 -19.57 -19.94
C ALA A 203 -3.09 -18.42 -20.58
N LEU A 204 -2.18 -17.80 -19.81
CA LEU A 204 -1.34 -16.69 -20.27
C LEU A 204 -0.04 -17.16 -20.94
N LYS A 205 0.55 -18.27 -20.50
CA LYS A 205 1.81 -18.86 -21.00
C LYS A 205 2.98 -17.88 -20.99
N ILE A 206 3.08 -17.07 -19.96
CA ILE A 206 4.13 -16.08 -19.72
C ILE A 206 4.84 -16.45 -18.44
N GLU A 207 6.19 -16.35 -18.41
CA GLU A 207 6.99 -16.52 -17.21
C GLU A 207 6.41 -15.67 -16.07
N THR A 208 6.08 -16.30 -14.96
CA THR A 208 5.38 -15.67 -13.85
C THR A 208 6.04 -16.01 -12.53
N PHE A 209 6.50 -15.01 -11.81
CA PHE A 209 7.08 -15.19 -10.48
C PHE A 209 6.02 -15.05 -9.41
N VAL A 210 6.05 -15.94 -8.42
CA VAL A 210 5.13 -15.95 -7.28
C VAL A 210 5.79 -15.27 -6.09
N VAL A 211 5.22 -14.17 -5.64
CA VAL A 211 5.66 -13.41 -4.46
C VAL A 211 5.04 -14.01 -3.20
N TRP A 212 5.84 -14.16 -2.16
CA TRP A 212 5.44 -14.70 -0.88
C TRP A 212 6.06 -13.93 0.30
N GLY A 213 5.40 -13.91 1.46
CA GLY A 213 5.83 -13.19 2.66
C GLY A 213 5.90 -14.08 3.91
N SER A 214 5.16 -15.19 3.95
CA SER A 214 5.15 -16.16 5.05
C SER A 214 5.60 -17.53 4.57
N GLU A 215 6.00 -18.41 5.51
CA GLU A 215 6.35 -19.79 5.16
C GLU A 215 5.16 -20.56 4.55
N GLU A 216 3.95 -20.30 5.03
CA GLU A 216 2.73 -20.89 4.46
C GLU A 216 2.53 -20.49 2.98
N GLU A 217 2.73 -19.20 2.66
CA GLU A 217 2.68 -18.71 1.29
C GLU A 217 3.81 -19.31 0.44
N HIS A 218 5.00 -19.51 1.02
CA HIS A 218 6.11 -20.17 0.33
C HIS A 218 5.76 -21.60 -0.08
N GLN A 219 5.17 -22.38 0.82
CA GLN A 219 4.74 -23.74 0.50
C GLN A 219 3.63 -23.76 -0.58
N LYS A 220 2.71 -22.80 -0.56
CA LYS A 220 1.73 -22.61 -1.65
C LYS A 220 2.43 -22.31 -2.99
N ALA A 221 3.42 -21.42 -2.98
CA ALA A 221 4.17 -21.02 -4.17
C ALA A 221 4.98 -22.20 -4.77
N LEU A 222 5.66 -23.01 -3.93
CA LEU A 222 6.35 -24.21 -4.35
C LEU A 222 5.40 -25.22 -5.01
N TRP A 223 4.25 -25.47 -4.40
CA TRP A 223 3.22 -26.33 -4.98
C TRP A 223 2.75 -25.80 -6.35
N MET A 224 2.57 -24.48 -6.50
CA MET A 224 2.17 -23.87 -7.78
C MET A 224 3.25 -24.05 -8.84
N GLN A 225 4.53 -23.89 -8.49
CA GLN A 225 5.66 -24.11 -9.39
C GLN A 225 5.73 -25.56 -9.90
N GLU A 226 5.39 -26.56 -9.07
CA GLU A 226 5.32 -27.96 -9.49
C GLU A 226 4.18 -28.23 -10.49
N LYS A 227 3.13 -27.39 -10.52
CA LYS A 227 1.94 -27.59 -11.35
C LYS A 227 2.02 -26.89 -12.71
N SER A 228 2.90 -25.91 -12.88
CA SER A 228 3.03 -25.18 -14.13
C SER A 228 4.50 -24.80 -14.41
N LYS A 229 4.97 -25.09 -15.62
CA LYS A 229 6.29 -24.66 -16.08
C LYS A 229 6.48 -23.17 -16.21
N TYR A 230 5.39 -22.40 -16.20
CA TYR A 230 5.39 -20.94 -16.28
C TYR A 230 5.52 -20.27 -14.92
N LEU A 231 5.42 -21.03 -13.81
CA LEU A 231 5.45 -20.48 -12.46
C LEU A 231 6.82 -20.73 -11.79
N HIS A 232 7.37 -19.67 -11.24
CA HIS A 232 8.65 -19.68 -10.53
C HIS A 232 8.49 -19.00 -9.18
N VAL A 233 9.02 -19.59 -8.12
CA VAL A 233 9.02 -18.98 -6.81
C VAL A 233 10.04 -17.85 -6.80
N LEU A 234 9.59 -16.61 -6.50
CA LEU A 234 10.51 -15.49 -6.35
C LEU A 234 11.38 -15.70 -5.09
N PRO A 235 12.71 -15.61 -5.18
CA PRO A 235 13.55 -15.62 -3.97
C PRO A 235 13.11 -14.54 -2.99
N ARG A 236 13.17 -14.83 -1.69
CA ARG A 236 12.81 -13.85 -0.68
C ARG A 236 13.83 -12.74 -0.64
N GLY A 237 13.37 -11.53 -0.89
CA GLY A 237 14.16 -10.32 -0.83
C GLY A 237 13.61 -9.29 0.16
N SER A 238 14.25 -8.14 0.22
CA SER A 238 13.79 -6.96 0.92
C SER A 238 12.58 -6.32 0.20
N LEU A 239 11.86 -5.43 0.88
CA LEU A 239 10.81 -4.65 0.24
C LEU A 239 11.36 -3.69 -0.84
N ASP A 240 12.63 -3.31 -0.76
CA ASP A 240 13.28 -2.48 -1.79
C ASP A 240 13.53 -3.26 -3.08
N GLU A 241 14.02 -4.51 -2.97
CA GLU A 241 14.14 -5.44 -4.11
C GLU A 241 12.76 -5.76 -4.70
N LEU A 242 11.75 -5.97 -3.87
CA LEU A 242 10.38 -6.22 -4.35
C LEU A 242 9.84 -5.04 -5.16
N LYS A 243 10.08 -3.77 -4.74
CA LYS A 243 9.74 -2.60 -5.54
C LYS A 243 10.42 -2.64 -6.91
N TYR A 244 11.70 -3.02 -6.95
CA TYR A 244 12.44 -3.17 -8.21
C TYR A 244 11.80 -4.21 -9.11
N VAL A 245 11.57 -5.43 -8.60
CA VAL A 245 10.97 -6.52 -9.38
C VAL A 245 9.60 -6.11 -9.92
N ILE A 246 8.75 -5.49 -9.09
CA ILE A 246 7.45 -4.99 -9.52
C ILE A 246 7.59 -3.94 -10.62
N SER A 247 8.58 -3.03 -10.51
CA SER A 247 8.80 -1.98 -11.53
C SER A 247 9.20 -2.53 -12.91
N LYS A 248 9.63 -3.80 -12.98
CA LYS A 248 10.09 -4.48 -14.20
C LYS A 248 9.09 -5.48 -14.76
N CYS A 249 8.08 -5.88 -13.99
CA CYS A 249 7.10 -6.84 -14.48
C CYS A 249 6.15 -6.22 -15.50
N SER A 250 5.65 -7.06 -16.41
CA SER A 250 4.69 -6.66 -17.44
C SER A 250 3.29 -6.51 -16.87
N LEU A 251 2.93 -7.35 -15.91
CA LEU A 251 1.64 -7.36 -15.24
C LEU A 251 1.76 -7.96 -13.84
N LEU A 252 1.13 -7.35 -12.87
CA LEU A 252 0.96 -7.91 -11.53
C LEU A 252 -0.48 -8.35 -11.32
N ILE A 253 -0.71 -9.59 -10.92
CA ILE A 253 -2.03 -10.11 -10.53
C ILE A 253 -1.95 -10.54 -9.07
N GLY A 254 -2.86 -10.04 -8.24
CA GLY A 254 -2.79 -10.39 -6.82
C GLY A 254 -4.01 -10.00 -5.99
N ASN A 255 -4.04 -10.52 -4.78
CA ASN A 255 -5.04 -10.20 -3.78
C ASN A 255 -4.94 -8.72 -3.35
N ASP A 256 -6.00 -8.18 -2.74
CA ASP A 256 -6.01 -6.84 -2.12
C ASP A 256 -5.00 -6.78 -0.95
N THR A 257 -3.71 -6.49 -1.25
CA THR A 257 -2.61 -6.47 -0.28
C THR A 257 -1.50 -5.49 -0.68
N GLY A 258 -0.58 -5.21 0.25
CA GLY A 258 0.47 -4.21 0.08
C GLY A 258 1.28 -4.32 -1.22
N PRO A 259 1.87 -5.48 -1.55
CA PRO A 259 2.63 -5.63 -2.79
C PRO A 259 1.80 -5.35 -4.06
N THR A 260 0.51 -5.71 -4.08
CA THR A 260 -0.37 -5.39 -5.21
C THR A 260 -0.56 -3.88 -5.37
N HIS A 261 -0.66 -3.15 -4.27
CA HIS A 261 -0.75 -1.68 -4.30
C HIS A 261 0.55 -0.99 -4.73
N MET A 262 1.72 -1.65 -4.60
CA MET A 262 2.97 -1.11 -5.16
C MET A 262 2.90 -0.95 -6.67
N ALA A 263 2.21 -1.84 -7.40
CA ALA A 263 2.04 -1.73 -8.85
C ALA A 263 1.34 -0.42 -9.23
N TRP A 264 0.28 -0.03 -8.51
CA TRP A 264 -0.36 1.27 -8.70
C TRP A 264 0.61 2.44 -8.41
N GLY A 265 1.40 2.36 -7.33
CA GLY A 265 2.38 3.38 -6.97
C GLY A 265 3.54 3.52 -7.97
N LEU A 266 3.84 2.45 -8.71
CA LEU A 266 4.89 2.38 -9.74
C LEU A 266 4.39 2.64 -11.17
N ASN A 267 3.08 2.88 -11.38
CA ASN A 267 2.46 2.94 -12.69
C ASN A 267 2.64 1.66 -13.52
N VAL A 268 2.68 0.51 -12.83
CA VAL A 268 2.76 -0.82 -13.45
C VAL A 268 1.35 -1.39 -13.62
N PRO A 269 1.05 -2.03 -14.75
CA PRO A 269 -0.22 -2.70 -14.96
C PRO A 269 -0.52 -3.74 -13.87
N SER A 270 -1.77 -3.78 -13.41
CA SER A 270 -2.16 -4.74 -12.37
C SER A 270 -3.62 -5.14 -12.43
N ILE A 271 -3.91 -6.32 -11.92
CA ILE A 271 -5.24 -6.82 -11.62
C ILE A 271 -5.30 -7.10 -10.12
N THR A 272 -6.14 -6.36 -9.40
CA THR A 272 -6.38 -6.59 -7.98
C THR A 272 -7.66 -7.39 -7.79
N ILE A 273 -7.57 -8.53 -7.11
CA ILE A 273 -8.67 -9.45 -6.85
C ILE A 273 -9.26 -9.12 -5.49
N PHE A 274 -10.56 -8.78 -5.48
CA PHE A 274 -11.30 -8.42 -4.26
C PHE A 274 -12.37 -9.45 -3.93
N GLY A 275 -12.33 -9.96 -2.72
CA GLY A 275 -13.40 -10.76 -2.10
C GLY A 275 -14.17 -9.92 -1.07
N PRO A 276 -14.00 -10.19 0.26
CA PRO A 276 -14.77 -9.58 1.36
C PRO A 276 -14.32 -8.15 1.71
N THR A 277 -13.57 -7.48 0.85
CA THR A 277 -13.10 -6.11 1.11
C THR A 277 -13.66 -5.11 0.10
N PRO A 278 -13.90 -3.86 0.52
CA PRO A 278 -14.49 -2.85 -0.35
C PRO A 278 -13.47 -2.35 -1.39
N ILE A 279 -13.95 -2.11 -2.61
CA ILE A 279 -13.10 -1.64 -3.74
C ILE A 279 -12.72 -0.16 -3.66
N ASN A 280 -13.35 0.63 -2.78
CA ASN A 280 -12.98 2.04 -2.54
C ASN A 280 -11.60 2.22 -1.91
N ARG A 281 -10.80 1.14 -1.79
CA ARG A 281 -9.40 1.17 -1.35
C ARG A 281 -8.43 1.55 -2.46
N VAL A 282 -8.83 1.41 -3.72
CA VAL A 282 -8.00 1.62 -4.90
C VAL A 282 -8.76 2.40 -5.96
N TYR A 283 -8.03 2.88 -6.95
CA TYR A 283 -8.61 3.40 -8.19
C TYR A 283 -8.53 2.36 -9.30
N ALA A 284 -9.64 2.14 -9.99
CA ALA A 284 -9.61 1.48 -11.29
C ALA A 284 -9.12 2.46 -12.36
N THR A 285 -8.12 2.05 -13.11
CA THR A 285 -7.56 2.82 -14.23
C THR A 285 -7.48 1.93 -15.49
N PRO A 286 -7.14 2.46 -16.65
CA PRO A 286 -6.93 1.62 -17.85
C PRO A 286 -5.90 0.50 -17.63
N ILE A 287 -4.87 0.73 -16.80
CA ILE A 287 -3.80 -0.25 -16.53
C ILE A 287 -3.94 -0.95 -15.17
N ASN A 288 -4.67 -0.39 -14.21
CA ASN A 288 -4.91 -1.03 -12.91
C ASN A 288 -6.37 -1.45 -12.82
N ARG A 289 -6.64 -2.71 -13.08
CA ARG A 289 -7.99 -3.29 -13.13
C ARG A 289 -8.37 -3.91 -11.79
N ILE A 290 -9.67 -3.96 -11.54
CA ILE A 290 -10.26 -4.54 -10.34
C ILE A 290 -11.19 -5.66 -10.79
N ILE A 291 -11.04 -6.83 -10.18
CA ILE A 291 -12.00 -7.93 -10.29
C ILE A 291 -12.55 -8.20 -8.89
N LYS A 292 -13.86 -8.13 -8.75
CA LYS A 292 -14.56 -8.22 -7.46
C LYS A 292 -15.54 -9.39 -7.46
N SER A 293 -15.53 -10.17 -6.38
CA SER A 293 -16.60 -11.16 -6.14
C SER A 293 -17.99 -10.51 -6.08
N LYS A 294 -19.04 -11.31 -6.22
CA LYS A 294 -20.44 -10.84 -6.13
C LYS A 294 -20.88 -10.46 -4.72
N SER A 295 -20.02 -10.65 -3.71
CA SER A 295 -20.33 -10.35 -2.32
C SER A 295 -20.61 -8.86 -2.08
N THR A 296 -21.62 -8.57 -1.25
CA THR A 296 -21.92 -7.24 -0.74
C THR A 296 -21.11 -6.98 0.52
N VAL A 297 -20.27 -5.97 0.47
CA VAL A 297 -19.34 -5.65 1.57
C VAL A 297 -19.85 -4.49 2.42
N ASN A 298 -19.95 -4.72 3.74
CA ASN A 298 -20.21 -3.66 4.69
C ASN A 298 -18.88 -3.01 5.11
N HIS A 299 -18.65 -1.74 4.75
CA HIS A 299 -17.44 -0.99 5.03
C HIS A 299 -17.11 -0.83 6.51
N TYR A 300 -18.14 -0.85 7.36
CA TYR A 300 -18.00 -0.67 8.81
C TYR A 300 -17.77 -1.98 9.55
N LYS A 301 -18.18 -3.13 8.98
CA LYS A 301 -18.07 -4.45 9.58
C LYS A 301 -17.74 -5.49 8.52
N LEU A 302 -16.43 -5.70 8.29
CA LEU A 302 -15.96 -6.69 7.33
C LEU A 302 -16.17 -8.11 7.86
N ASP A 303 -16.68 -8.99 7.00
CA ASP A 303 -16.82 -10.41 7.29
C ASP A 303 -15.54 -11.16 6.88
N LYS A 304 -14.87 -11.74 7.87
CA LYS A 304 -13.66 -12.54 7.64
C LYS A 304 -13.96 -13.98 7.21
N ASN A 305 -15.19 -14.38 7.26
CA ASN A 305 -15.67 -15.71 6.86
C ASN A 305 -16.34 -15.70 5.47
N ASP A 306 -16.32 -14.58 4.78
CA ASP A 306 -16.80 -14.45 3.41
C ASP A 306 -15.70 -14.90 2.43
N PHE A 307 -15.82 -16.12 1.91
CA PHE A 307 -14.90 -16.71 0.93
C PHE A 307 -15.34 -16.52 -0.52
N SER A 308 -16.20 -15.55 -0.80
CA SER A 308 -16.69 -15.28 -2.16
C SER A 308 -15.59 -14.98 -3.19
N ILE A 309 -14.38 -14.66 -2.77
CA ILE A 309 -13.22 -14.53 -3.65
C ILE A 309 -12.96 -15.83 -4.44
N CYS A 310 -13.30 -16.98 -3.87
CA CYS A 310 -13.15 -18.29 -4.52
C CYS A 310 -14.14 -18.51 -5.69
N GLU A 311 -15.21 -17.71 -5.77
CA GLU A 311 -16.20 -17.78 -6.86
C GLU A 311 -15.75 -17.07 -8.14
N ILE A 312 -14.72 -16.24 -8.06
CA ILE A 312 -14.16 -15.54 -9.23
C ILE A 312 -13.50 -16.58 -10.13
N GLU A 313 -13.87 -16.57 -11.42
CA GLU A 313 -13.34 -17.52 -12.38
C GLU A 313 -11.94 -17.07 -12.90
N SER A 314 -11.03 -18.03 -13.07
CA SER A 314 -9.67 -17.79 -13.57
C SER A 314 -9.68 -17.25 -14.99
N ASP A 315 -10.64 -17.67 -15.83
CA ASP A 315 -10.81 -17.20 -17.19
C ASP A 315 -11.14 -15.71 -17.28
N GLU A 316 -11.92 -15.17 -16.33
CA GLU A 316 -12.18 -13.72 -16.24
C GLU A 316 -10.90 -12.93 -16.03
N ILE A 317 -10.04 -13.41 -15.14
CA ILE A 317 -8.75 -12.78 -14.83
C ILE A 317 -7.80 -12.89 -16.03
N ALA A 318 -7.71 -14.07 -16.64
CA ALA A 318 -6.87 -14.31 -17.81
C ALA A 318 -7.31 -13.47 -19.01
N LYS A 319 -8.62 -13.32 -19.25
CA LYS A 319 -9.18 -12.43 -20.28
C LYS A 319 -8.80 -10.98 -20.03
N THR A 320 -9.00 -10.48 -18.81
CA THR A 320 -8.64 -9.11 -18.42
C THR A 320 -7.14 -8.86 -18.61
N ALA A 321 -6.29 -9.84 -18.28
CA ALA A 321 -4.85 -9.76 -18.50
C ALA A 321 -4.51 -9.61 -19.99
N LYS A 322 -5.14 -10.40 -20.86
CA LYS A 322 -4.95 -10.30 -22.33
C LYS A 322 -5.39 -8.94 -22.87
N GLU A 323 -6.49 -8.39 -22.41
CA GLU A 323 -6.96 -7.05 -22.77
C GLU A 323 -5.92 -5.96 -22.41
N ILE A 324 -5.29 -6.08 -21.23
CA ILE A 324 -4.21 -5.16 -20.80
C ILE A 324 -3.01 -5.25 -21.76
N TYR A 325 -2.57 -6.44 -22.15
CA TYR A 325 -1.47 -6.62 -23.10
C TYR A 325 -1.78 -6.05 -24.48
N GLU A 326 -2.99 -6.25 -24.97
CA GLU A 326 -3.41 -5.69 -26.27
C GLU A 326 -3.38 -4.16 -26.25
N GLN A 327 -3.81 -3.54 -25.13
CA GLN A 327 -3.75 -2.08 -24.97
C GLN A 327 -2.30 -1.57 -24.96
N GLN A 328 -1.39 -2.26 -24.27
CA GLN A 328 0.03 -1.91 -24.21
C GLN A 328 0.70 -1.99 -25.59
N THR A 329 0.40 -3.05 -26.35
CA THR A 329 0.94 -3.24 -27.70
C THR A 329 0.50 -2.12 -28.65
N LYS A 330 -0.77 -1.71 -28.59
CA LYS A 330 -1.29 -0.60 -29.38
C LYS A 330 -0.63 0.74 -29.05
N ILE A 331 -0.33 1.00 -27.76
CA ILE A 331 0.34 2.24 -27.33
C ILE A 331 1.82 2.25 -27.77
N SER A 332 2.49 1.09 -27.76
CA SER A 332 3.90 0.97 -28.16
C SER A 332 4.11 1.04 -29.68
N SER A 333 3.05 0.93 -30.47
CA SER A 333 3.04 1.00 -31.94
C SER A 333 2.66 2.39 -32.49
N LEU A 334 2.33 3.34 -31.63
CA LEU A 334 2.09 4.77 -31.93
C LEU A 334 3.33 5.63 -31.60
#